data_ca7e6194af7843566bff5e0c40a7dac5
#
_entry.id   ca7e6194af7843566bff5e0c40a7dac5
#
_cell.length_a   1.000
_cell.length_b   1.000
_cell.length_c   1.000
_cell.angle_alpha   90.00
_cell.angle_beta   90.00
_cell.angle_gamma   90.00
#
_symmetry.space_group_name_H-M   'P 1'
#
loop_
_entity.id
_entity.type
_entity.pdbx_description
1 polymer ?
#
loop_
_entity_poly.entity_id
_entity_poly.type
_entity_poly.pdbx_seq_one_letter_code
_entity_poly.pdbx_strand_id
1 'polypeptide(L)'
;AERAVPSRRHEAMRQQHIGAYAHTNPKDCLAALLNVGLTNLQQFRDFWHLPEQDFKTLVSEHTLRHHDDFALREDHWMAYRGALLEQFKASPDQALRENQIPIPIPATFRQALLNELVADDSLTHTGGEYRLSGQTVKLPEHLVKLWDLLEPALAHNQAPSSGDLAKRFNIAQANLERGMNELVKSGLLINVATHRYYLPRQLKDVAKIVQRMAASAPLTVRRFRDETGIGRNVAIEVLEYFDSKGFTRRQGNDR
;
A
#
# COMPACT_ATOMS: atom_id res chain seq x y z
N ALA A 1 -14.00 24.99 25.27
CA ALA A 1 -13.23 23.98 24.54
C ALA A 1 -11.96 23.71 25.37
N GLU A 2 -11.94 22.61 26.12
CA GLU A 2 -10.75 22.16 26.86
C GLU A 2 -9.69 21.76 25.86
N ARG A 3 -8.54 22.41 25.91
CA ARG A 3 -7.34 21.98 25.18
C ARG A 3 -6.86 20.67 25.81
N ALA A 4 -6.87 19.59 25.03
CA ALA A 4 -6.31 18.32 25.45
C ALA A 4 -4.85 18.55 25.93
N VAL A 5 -4.56 18.14 27.17
CA VAL A 5 -3.21 18.20 27.74
C VAL A 5 -2.32 17.25 26.95
N PRO A 6 -1.19 17.71 26.36
CA PRO A 6 -0.27 16.84 25.63
C PRO A 6 0.21 15.70 26.53
N SER A 7 0.31 14.48 25.99
CA SER A 7 0.86 13.37 26.77
C SER A 7 2.32 13.68 27.17
N ARG A 8 2.78 13.20 28.33
CA ARG A 8 4.17 13.38 28.82
C ARG A 8 5.23 13.05 27.77
N ARG A 9 4.93 12.11 26.89
CA ARG A 9 5.81 11.69 25.79
C ARG A 9 5.93 12.78 24.71
N HIS A 10 4.84 13.45 24.35
CA HIS A 10 4.84 14.58 23.40
C HIS A 10 5.59 15.79 23.98
N GLU A 11 5.47 16.03 25.28
CA GLU A 11 6.18 17.09 25.97
C GLU A 11 7.70 16.85 25.94
N ALA A 12 8.14 15.63 26.25
CA ALA A 12 9.55 15.27 26.21
C ALA A 12 10.15 15.39 24.79
N MET A 13 9.46 14.93 23.77
CA MET A 13 9.89 15.09 22.37
C MET A 13 9.95 16.55 21.96
N ARG A 14 8.99 17.36 22.37
CA ARG A 14 8.98 18.79 22.09
C ARG A 14 10.18 19.50 22.75
N GLN A 15 10.50 19.18 24.00
CA GLN A 15 11.66 19.73 24.69
C GLN A 15 12.98 19.32 24.01
N GLN A 16 13.09 18.08 23.55
CA GLN A 16 14.24 17.62 22.78
C GLN A 16 14.39 18.38 21.46
N HIS A 17 13.30 18.63 20.72
CA HIS A 17 13.33 19.47 19.52
C HIS A 17 13.77 20.89 19.81
N ILE A 18 13.25 21.50 20.87
CA ILE A 18 13.68 22.85 21.30
C ILE A 18 15.16 22.84 21.67
N GLY A 19 15.63 21.83 22.42
CA GLY A 19 17.03 21.66 22.79
C GLY A 19 17.96 21.51 21.58
N ALA A 20 17.51 20.88 20.50
CA ALA A 20 18.28 20.76 19.28
C ALA A 20 18.57 22.12 18.62
N TYR A 21 17.64 23.09 18.70
CA TYR A 21 17.87 24.45 18.20
C TYR A 21 18.78 25.32 19.12
N ALA A 22 19.20 24.81 20.27
CA ALA A 22 20.19 25.49 21.13
C ALA A 22 21.63 25.31 20.66
N HIS A 23 21.89 24.44 19.67
CA HIS A 23 23.22 24.31 19.05
C HIS A 23 23.65 25.60 18.36
N THR A 24 24.96 25.88 18.36
CA THR A 24 25.54 27.12 17.84
C THR A 24 25.86 27.07 16.35
N ASN A 25 25.74 25.90 15.72
CA ASN A 25 25.96 25.72 14.29
C ASN A 25 24.89 24.82 13.65
N PRO A 26 24.61 25.00 12.35
CA PRO A 26 23.55 24.25 11.66
C PRO A 26 23.83 22.74 11.55
N LYS A 27 25.09 22.30 11.50
CA LYS A 27 25.42 20.89 11.35
C LYS A 27 25.04 20.10 12.62
N ASP A 28 25.43 20.58 13.80
CA ASP A 28 25.10 19.93 15.07
C ASP A 28 23.60 20.02 15.36
N CYS A 29 22.96 21.14 15.00
CA CYS A 29 21.51 21.30 15.11
C CYS A 29 20.77 20.27 14.25
N LEU A 30 21.13 20.11 12.98
CA LEU A 30 20.49 19.13 12.09
C LEU A 30 20.70 17.71 12.61
N ALA A 31 21.92 17.36 13.02
CA ALA A 31 22.20 16.04 13.59
C ALA A 31 21.36 15.77 14.85
N ALA A 32 21.21 16.75 15.74
CA ALA A 32 20.40 16.65 16.94
C ALA A 32 18.91 16.49 16.60
N LEU A 33 18.36 17.28 15.65
CA LEU A 33 16.97 17.15 15.19
C LEU A 33 16.69 15.77 14.58
N LEU A 34 17.58 15.28 13.72
CA LEU A 34 17.46 13.96 13.10
C LEU A 34 17.56 12.82 14.12
N ASN A 35 18.27 13.00 15.21
CA ASN A 35 18.33 12.03 16.32
C ASN A 35 17.05 12.03 17.16
N VAL A 36 16.36 13.16 17.27
CA VAL A 36 15.04 13.22 17.94
C VAL A 36 13.98 12.48 17.12
N GLY A 37 14.04 12.58 15.79
CA GLY A 37 13.12 11.89 14.88
C GLY A 37 12.78 12.68 13.64
N LEU A 38 11.47 12.76 13.33
CA LEU A 38 10.98 13.45 12.15
C LEU A 38 11.33 14.94 12.18
N THR A 39 12.05 15.39 11.17
CA THR A 39 12.57 16.76 11.07
C THR A 39 11.93 17.47 9.88
N ASN A 40 11.39 18.68 10.10
CA ASN A 40 10.99 19.57 9.02
C ASN A 40 12.22 20.31 8.49
N LEU A 41 12.70 19.93 7.32
CA LEU A 41 13.89 20.47 6.70
C LEU A 41 13.73 21.93 6.22
N GLN A 42 12.52 22.29 5.77
CA GLN A 42 12.25 23.68 5.38
C GLN A 42 12.31 24.61 6.59
N GLN A 43 11.69 24.21 7.71
CA GLN A 43 11.76 24.97 8.96
C GLN A 43 13.18 25.09 9.49
N PHE A 44 13.97 24.02 9.40
CA PHE A 44 15.39 24.05 9.75
C PHE A 44 16.18 25.03 8.88
N ARG A 45 15.97 24.99 7.55
CA ARG A 45 16.63 25.88 6.60
C ARG A 45 16.31 27.34 6.88
N ASP A 46 15.02 27.64 7.11
CA ASP A 46 14.53 29.00 7.37
C ASP A 46 15.08 29.54 8.69
N PHE A 47 15.14 28.70 9.73
CA PHE A 47 15.70 29.10 11.02
C PHE A 47 17.18 29.53 10.93
N TRP A 48 17.96 28.80 10.13
CA TRP A 48 19.40 29.07 9.96
C TRP A 48 19.70 29.99 8.78
N HIS A 49 18.67 30.45 8.04
CA HIS A 49 18.83 31.27 6.82
C HIS A 49 19.85 30.69 5.83
N LEU A 50 19.83 29.35 5.63
CA LEU A 50 20.83 28.65 4.84
C LEU A 50 20.61 28.88 3.34
N PRO A 51 21.65 29.28 2.58
CA PRO A 51 21.64 29.22 1.13
C PRO A 51 21.34 27.81 0.63
N GLU A 52 20.72 27.68 -0.52
CA GLU A 52 20.31 26.40 -1.11
C GLU A 52 21.45 25.39 -1.21
N GLN A 53 22.64 25.85 -1.62
CA GLN A 53 23.80 24.99 -1.81
C GLN A 53 24.32 24.42 -0.49
N ASP A 54 24.43 25.26 0.55
CA ASP A 54 24.91 24.87 1.87
C ASP A 54 23.92 23.91 2.54
N PHE A 55 22.62 24.19 2.39
CA PHE A 55 21.56 23.31 2.87
C PHE A 55 21.63 21.93 2.21
N LYS A 56 21.73 21.85 0.88
CA LYS A 56 21.88 20.58 0.16
C LYS A 56 23.10 19.79 0.60
N THR A 57 24.22 20.47 0.80
CA THR A 57 25.45 19.84 1.27
C THR A 57 25.25 19.22 2.66
N LEU A 58 24.69 19.96 3.62
CA LEU A 58 24.40 19.45 4.96
C LEU A 58 23.47 18.25 4.96
N VAL A 59 22.39 18.32 4.19
CA VAL A 59 21.42 17.22 4.12
C VAL A 59 22.02 15.98 3.46
N SER A 60 22.89 16.15 2.44
CA SER A 60 23.55 15.03 1.74
C SER A 60 24.55 14.23 2.58
N GLU A 61 25.02 14.78 3.72
CA GLU A 61 25.87 14.07 4.68
C GLU A 61 25.10 12.95 5.43
N HIS A 62 23.76 12.93 5.32
CA HIS A 62 22.91 12.01 6.06
C HIS A 62 22.12 11.09 5.10
N THR A 63 21.98 9.81 5.47
CA THR A 63 21.06 8.89 4.76
C THR A 63 19.67 9.07 5.33
N LEU A 64 18.80 9.73 4.56
CA LEU A 64 17.47 10.14 5.00
C LEU A 64 16.37 9.63 4.07
N ARG A 65 15.23 9.32 4.65
CA ARG A 65 13.96 9.19 3.93
C ARG A 65 13.29 10.55 3.85
N HIS A 66 12.93 10.99 2.65
CA HIS A 66 12.32 12.28 2.39
C HIS A 66 10.90 12.14 1.87
N HIS A 67 9.99 12.93 2.41
CA HIS A 67 8.67 13.17 1.85
C HIS A 67 8.27 14.62 2.11
N ASP A 68 7.96 15.36 1.06
CA ASP A 68 7.71 16.80 1.12
C ASP A 68 8.86 17.52 1.85
N ASP A 69 8.54 18.39 2.79
CA ASP A 69 9.50 19.15 3.60
C ASP A 69 10.08 18.35 4.79
N PHE A 70 9.71 17.09 4.95
CA PHE A 70 10.11 16.31 6.10
C PHE A 70 11.16 15.26 5.74
N ALA A 71 12.05 15.00 6.70
CA ALA A 71 13.03 13.93 6.63
C ALA A 71 13.06 13.09 7.90
N LEU A 72 13.42 11.84 7.73
CA LEU A 72 13.56 10.85 8.80
C LEU A 72 14.78 9.98 8.52
N ARG A 73 15.56 9.66 9.57
CA ARG A 73 16.66 8.69 9.47
C ARG A 73 16.14 7.27 9.24
N GLU A 74 16.96 6.45 8.59
CA GLU A 74 16.61 5.07 8.28
C GLU A 74 16.32 4.22 9.53
N ASP A 75 17.07 4.42 10.63
CA ASP A 75 16.84 3.70 11.89
C ASP A 75 15.48 4.03 12.52
N HIS A 76 15.05 5.27 12.49
CA HIS A 76 13.71 5.67 12.91
C HIS A 76 12.63 5.11 11.99
N TRP A 77 12.88 5.10 10.66
CA TRP A 77 11.97 4.47 9.69
C TRP A 77 11.75 3.00 10.00
N MET A 78 12.85 2.26 10.23
CA MET A 78 12.78 0.84 10.59
C MET A 78 12.10 0.60 11.94
N ALA A 79 12.27 1.50 12.90
CA ALA A 79 11.56 1.44 14.18
C ALA A 79 10.04 1.63 14.00
N TYR A 80 9.61 2.61 13.19
CA TYR A 80 8.18 2.80 12.87
C TYR A 80 7.61 1.60 12.12
N ARG A 81 8.38 1.04 11.16
CA ARG A 81 7.99 -0.16 10.42
C ARG A 81 7.79 -1.36 11.35
N GLY A 82 8.73 -1.59 12.26
CA GLY A 82 8.64 -2.66 13.25
C GLY A 82 7.44 -2.47 14.19
N ALA A 83 7.27 -1.28 14.76
CA ALA A 83 6.15 -0.98 15.65
C ALA A 83 4.79 -1.17 14.96
N LEU A 84 4.68 -0.81 13.69
CA LEU A 84 3.47 -1.02 12.91
C LEU A 84 3.17 -2.50 12.70
N LEU A 85 4.17 -3.29 12.32
CA LEU A 85 4.01 -4.74 12.15
C LEU A 85 3.61 -5.44 13.46
N GLU A 86 4.22 -5.06 14.58
CA GLU A 86 3.86 -5.61 15.90
C GLU A 86 2.41 -5.27 16.28
N GLN A 87 1.93 -4.09 15.92
CA GLN A 87 0.52 -3.74 16.14
C GLN A 87 -0.43 -4.64 15.34
N PHE A 88 -0.12 -4.91 14.06
CA PHE A 88 -0.92 -5.84 13.26
C PHE A 88 -0.83 -7.28 13.78
N LYS A 89 0.34 -7.70 14.29
CA LYS A 89 0.51 -9.02 14.92
C LYS A 89 -0.26 -9.17 16.23
N ALA A 90 -0.35 -8.09 17.02
CA ALA A 90 -1.09 -8.10 18.28
C ALA A 90 -2.62 -8.23 18.07
N SER A 91 -3.13 -7.78 16.94
CA SER A 91 -4.56 -7.86 16.59
C SER A 91 -4.73 -8.42 15.17
N PRO A 92 -4.39 -9.69 14.95
CA PRO A 92 -4.27 -10.25 13.62
C PRO A 92 -5.58 -10.24 12.82
N ASP A 93 -6.71 -10.45 13.45
CA ASP A 93 -8.02 -10.46 12.80
C ASP A 93 -8.53 -9.05 12.45
N GLN A 94 -7.83 -7.98 12.88
CA GLN A 94 -8.26 -6.61 12.70
C GLN A 94 -7.71 -6.02 11.40
N ALA A 95 -8.62 -5.52 10.56
CA ALA A 95 -8.27 -4.62 9.49
C ALA A 95 -8.21 -3.19 10.00
N LEU A 96 -7.23 -2.43 9.58
CA LEU A 96 -7.08 -1.03 9.94
C LEU A 96 -7.10 -0.15 8.68
N ARG A 97 -7.84 0.95 8.75
CA ARG A 97 -7.72 2.03 7.76
C ARG A 97 -6.54 2.92 8.14
N GLU A 98 -5.98 3.61 7.15
CA GLU A 98 -4.83 4.50 7.37
C GLU A 98 -5.03 5.47 8.54
N ASN A 99 -6.22 6.08 8.64
CA ASN A 99 -6.56 7.04 9.71
C ASN A 99 -6.71 6.41 11.11
N GLN A 100 -6.82 5.10 11.19
CA GLN A 100 -6.91 4.35 12.45
C GLN A 100 -5.53 3.89 12.97
N ILE A 101 -4.48 4.09 12.18
CA ILE A 101 -3.12 3.69 12.53
C ILE A 101 -2.49 4.76 13.43
N PRO A 102 -2.24 4.48 14.71
CA PRO A 102 -1.82 5.46 15.71
C PRO A 102 -0.30 5.70 15.66
N ILE A 103 0.24 6.01 14.48
CA ILE A 103 1.65 6.38 14.32
C ILE A 103 1.75 7.91 14.23
N PRO A 104 2.55 8.57 15.07
CA PRO A 104 2.66 10.03 15.12
C PRO A 104 3.60 10.57 14.02
N ILE A 105 3.32 10.25 12.76
CA ILE A 105 4.03 10.76 11.58
C ILE A 105 3.03 11.34 10.58
N PRO A 106 3.45 12.29 9.72
CA PRO A 106 2.61 12.84 8.67
C PRO A 106 1.99 11.78 7.76
N ALA A 107 0.84 12.08 7.17
CA ALA A 107 0.12 11.15 6.30
C ALA A 107 0.98 10.66 5.13
N THR A 108 1.80 11.54 4.54
CA THR A 108 2.72 11.19 3.44
C THR A 108 3.74 10.11 3.83
N PHE A 109 4.35 10.23 5.02
CA PHE A 109 5.25 9.21 5.57
C PHE A 109 4.52 7.92 5.92
N ARG A 110 3.34 8.02 6.54
CA ARG A 110 2.52 6.86 6.88
C ARG A 110 2.11 6.09 5.64
N GLN A 111 1.68 6.78 4.58
CA GLN A 111 1.32 6.15 3.31
C GLN A 111 2.53 5.47 2.66
N ALA A 112 3.70 6.12 2.67
CA ALA A 112 4.93 5.52 2.13
C ALA A 112 5.33 4.25 2.89
N LEU A 113 5.24 4.26 4.22
CA LEU A 113 5.51 3.10 5.07
C LEU A 113 4.53 1.95 4.79
N LEU A 114 3.25 2.24 4.67
CA LEU A 114 2.22 1.25 4.34
C LEU A 114 2.42 0.68 2.94
N ASN A 115 2.78 1.50 1.96
CA ASN A 115 3.06 1.06 0.60
C ASN A 115 4.30 0.12 0.57
N GLU A 116 5.35 0.42 1.35
CA GLU A 116 6.53 -0.44 1.48
C GLU A 116 6.15 -1.80 2.08
N LEU A 117 5.35 -1.82 3.16
CA LEU A 117 4.88 -3.05 3.81
C LEU A 117 3.93 -3.88 2.93
N VAL A 118 3.21 -3.26 2.02
CA VAL A 118 2.41 -3.96 1.00
C VAL A 118 3.31 -4.50 -0.12
N ALA A 119 4.33 -3.74 -0.52
CA ALA A 119 5.26 -4.14 -1.58
C ALA A 119 6.11 -5.36 -1.19
N ASP A 120 6.51 -5.47 0.09
CA ASP A 120 7.27 -6.60 0.62
C ASP A 120 6.42 -7.76 1.14
N ASP A 121 5.12 -7.74 0.86
CA ASP A 121 4.15 -8.75 1.30
C ASP A 121 3.98 -8.90 2.82
N SER A 122 4.40 -7.92 3.62
CA SER A 122 4.13 -7.91 5.07
C SER A 122 2.67 -7.56 5.38
N LEU A 123 2.07 -6.69 4.59
CA LEU A 123 0.65 -6.32 4.67
C LEU A 123 -0.05 -6.54 3.33
N THR A 124 -1.36 -6.73 3.40
CA THR A 124 -2.27 -6.64 2.24
C THR A 124 -3.14 -5.40 2.36
N HIS A 125 -3.43 -4.74 1.24
CA HIS A 125 -4.31 -3.58 1.17
C HIS A 125 -5.51 -3.88 0.27
N THR A 126 -6.71 -3.87 0.81
CA THR A 126 -7.94 -4.14 0.06
C THR A 126 -9.10 -3.33 0.62
N GLY A 127 -9.86 -2.66 -0.27
CA GLY A 127 -11.03 -1.87 0.14
C GLY A 127 -10.71 -0.68 1.06
N GLY A 128 -9.48 -0.15 1.02
CA GLY A 128 -9.03 0.94 1.90
C GLY A 128 -8.59 0.46 3.28
N GLU A 129 -8.48 -0.84 3.50
CA GLU A 129 -8.06 -1.46 4.76
C GLU A 129 -6.76 -2.25 4.59
N TYR A 130 -5.90 -2.18 5.60
CA TYR A 130 -4.65 -2.93 5.71
C TYR A 130 -4.82 -4.10 6.66
N ARG A 131 -4.22 -5.24 6.32
CA ARG A 131 -4.21 -6.48 7.11
C ARG A 131 -2.82 -7.12 7.07
N LEU A 132 -2.48 -7.88 8.09
CA LEU A 132 -1.25 -8.68 8.06
C LEU A 132 -1.34 -9.75 6.96
N SER A 133 -0.29 -9.90 6.17
CA SER A 133 -0.25 -10.93 5.11
C SER A 133 -0.16 -12.34 5.71
N GLY A 134 -0.70 -13.30 4.96
CA GLY A 134 -0.68 -14.71 5.39
C GLY A 134 -1.68 -15.10 6.47
N GLN A 135 -2.53 -14.18 6.90
CA GLN A 135 -3.60 -14.52 7.83
C GLN A 135 -4.81 -15.08 7.10
N THR A 136 -5.27 -16.20 7.59
CA THR A 136 -6.58 -16.74 7.21
C THR A 136 -7.65 -15.80 7.75
N VAL A 137 -8.32 -15.11 6.84
CA VAL A 137 -9.55 -14.37 7.17
C VAL A 137 -10.50 -15.39 7.78
N LYS A 138 -10.94 -15.20 9.03
CA LYS A 138 -12.02 -16.02 9.60
C LYS A 138 -13.28 -15.75 8.78
N LEU A 139 -13.49 -16.59 7.80
CA LEU A 139 -14.71 -16.53 6.99
C LEU A 139 -15.90 -16.97 7.82
N PRO A 140 -17.04 -16.29 7.69
CA PRO A 140 -18.31 -16.85 8.13
C PRO A 140 -18.50 -18.26 7.54
N GLU A 141 -19.10 -19.16 8.31
CA GLU A 141 -19.23 -20.57 7.94
C GLU A 141 -19.86 -20.79 6.56
N HIS A 142 -20.82 -19.93 6.19
CA HIS A 142 -21.48 -20.00 4.88
C HIS A 142 -20.55 -19.63 3.71
N LEU A 143 -19.48 -18.84 3.96
CA LEU A 143 -18.49 -18.48 2.93
C LEU A 143 -17.33 -19.48 2.86
N VAL A 144 -17.07 -20.27 3.89
CA VAL A 144 -15.99 -21.26 3.88
C VAL A 144 -16.21 -22.26 2.74
N LYS A 145 -17.40 -22.86 2.67
CA LYS A 145 -17.73 -23.82 1.61
C LYS A 145 -17.66 -23.22 0.21
N LEU A 146 -18.10 -21.96 0.08
CA LEU A 146 -18.03 -21.24 -1.18
C LEU A 146 -16.56 -20.95 -1.57
N TRP A 147 -15.74 -20.57 -0.60
CA TRP A 147 -14.33 -20.30 -0.81
C TRP A 147 -13.58 -21.55 -1.27
N ASP A 148 -13.82 -22.69 -0.64
CA ASP A 148 -13.19 -23.98 -0.99
C ASP A 148 -13.49 -24.41 -2.43
N LEU A 149 -14.64 -23.99 -2.99
CA LEU A 149 -15.00 -24.21 -4.39
C LEU A 149 -14.34 -23.18 -5.33
N LEU A 150 -14.28 -21.92 -4.90
CA LEU A 150 -13.85 -20.82 -5.75
C LEU A 150 -12.33 -20.70 -5.87
N GLU A 151 -11.60 -20.89 -4.77
CA GLU A 151 -10.14 -20.71 -4.77
C GLU A 151 -9.45 -21.57 -5.84
N PRO A 152 -9.67 -22.89 -5.92
CA PRO A 152 -9.05 -23.71 -6.96
C PRO A 152 -9.56 -23.38 -8.37
N ALA A 153 -10.83 -22.97 -8.51
CA ALA A 153 -11.40 -22.63 -9.80
C ALA A 153 -10.88 -21.30 -10.36
N LEU A 154 -10.47 -20.38 -9.49
CA LEU A 154 -9.91 -19.08 -9.84
C LEU A 154 -8.37 -19.09 -9.89
N ALA A 155 -7.71 -20.20 -9.59
CA ALA A 155 -6.25 -20.31 -9.54
C ALA A 155 -5.59 -20.34 -10.94
N HIS A 156 -6.20 -19.74 -11.94
CA HIS A 156 -5.71 -19.69 -13.33
C HIS A 156 -5.60 -18.23 -13.81
N ASN A 157 -4.66 -17.97 -14.73
CA ASN A 157 -4.48 -16.63 -15.31
C ASN A 157 -5.72 -16.12 -16.04
N GLN A 158 -6.49 -16.99 -16.64
CA GLN A 158 -7.80 -16.68 -17.22
C GLN A 158 -8.90 -17.04 -16.23
N ALA A 159 -9.29 -16.10 -15.37
CA ALA A 159 -10.39 -16.31 -14.44
C ALA A 159 -11.71 -16.53 -15.18
N PRO A 160 -12.48 -17.59 -14.86
CA PRO A 160 -13.81 -17.82 -15.42
C PRO A 160 -14.76 -16.68 -15.05
N SER A 161 -15.83 -16.48 -15.84
CA SER A 161 -16.89 -15.56 -15.45
C SER A 161 -17.73 -16.12 -14.29
N SER A 162 -18.41 -15.23 -13.54
CA SER A 162 -19.36 -15.68 -12.50
C SER A 162 -20.48 -16.56 -13.08
N GLY A 163 -20.89 -16.30 -14.33
CA GLY A 163 -21.86 -17.14 -15.04
C GLY A 163 -21.36 -18.55 -15.33
N ASP A 164 -20.08 -18.70 -15.72
CA ASP A 164 -19.47 -20.02 -15.95
C ASP A 164 -19.30 -20.79 -14.64
N LEU A 165 -18.88 -20.09 -13.57
CA LEU A 165 -18.78 -20.68 -12.23
C LEU A 165 -20.14 -21.08 -11.68
N ALA A 166 -21.17 -20.28 -11.88
CA ALA A 166 -22.54 -20.57 -11.48
C ALA A 166 -23.05 -21.87 -12.12
N LYS A 167 -22.82 -22.04 -13.42
CA LYS A 167 -23.15 -23.26 -14.15
C LYS A 167 -22.32 -24.45 -13.64
N ARG A 168 -21.03 -24.28 -13.47
CA ARG A 168 -20.10 -25.34 -13.02
C ARG A 168 -20.45 -25.87 -11.62
N PHE A 169 -20.84 -24.99 -10.71
CA PHE A 169 -21.17 -25.34 -9.33
C PHE A 169 -22.66 -25.58 -9.08
N ASN A 170 -23.50 -25.41 -10.10
CA ASN A 170 -24.94 -25.50 -10.00
C ASN A 170 -25.54 -24.58 -8.93
N ILE A 171 -25.05 -23.33 -8.88
CA ILE A 171 -25.48 -22.29 -7.96
C ILE A 171 -26.14 -21.18 -8.77
N ALA A 172 -27.27 -20.63 -8.30
CA ALA A 172 -27.85 -19.45 -8.92
C ALA A 172 -26.85 -18.29 -8.99
N GLN A 173 -26.66 -17.70 -10.18
CA GLN A 173 -25.63 -16.68 -10.42
C GLN A 173 -25.71 -15.52 -9.42
N ALA A 174 -26.91 -15.04 -9.11
CA ALA A 174 -27.10 -13.94 -8.15
C ALA A 174 -26.63 -14.30 -6.72
N ASN A 175 -26.80 -15.55 -6.30
CA ASN A 175 -26.33 -16.02 -4.99
C ASN A 175 -24.82 -16.18 -4.99
N LEU A 176 -24.25 -16.72 -6.07
CA LEU A 176 -22.80 -16.82 -6.23
C LEU A 176 -22.14 -15.44 -6.18
N GLU A 177 -22.63 -14.48 -6.95
CA GLU A 177 -22.10 -13.11 -6.99
C GLU A 177 -22.23 -12.40 -5.64
N ARG A 178 -23.30 -12.63 -4.89
CA ARG A 178 -23.44 -12.10 -3.54
C ARG A 178 -22.31 -12.62 -2.63
N GLY A 179 -22.07 -13.93 -2.63
CA GLY A 179 -20.97 -14.52 -1.86
C GLY A 179 -19.60 -14.07 -2.33
N MET A 180 -19.38 -13.97 -3.66
CA MET A 180 -18.12 -13.43 -4.21
C MET A 180 -17.90 -11.97 -3.81
N ASN A 181 -18.93 -11.14 -3.75
CA ASN A 181 -18.85 -9.76 -3.28
C ASN A 181 -18.53 -9.68 -1.76
N GLU A 182 -19.01 -10.62 -0.95
CA GLU A 182 -18.62 -10.74 0.45
C GLU A 182 -17.13 -11.14 0.58
N LEU A 183 -16.65 -12.05 -0.27
CA LEU A 183 -15.23 -12.42 -0.36
C LEU A 183 -14.37 -11.25 -0.85
N VAL A 184 -14.88 -10.37 -1.73
CA VAL A 184 -14.20 -9.11 -2.09
C VAL A 184 -14.07 -8.18 -0.89
N LYS A 185 -15.13 -8.02 -0.09
CA LYS A 185 -15.08 -7.22 1.15
C LYS A 185 -14.07 -7.79 2.15
N SER A 186 -13.91 -9.11 2.18
CA SER A 186 -12.93 -9.80 3.03
C SER A 186 -11.51 -9.79 2.46
N GLY A 187 -11.29 -9.23 1.26
CA GLY A 187 -9.96 -9.15 0.61
C GLY A 187 -9.47 -10.43 -0.06
N LEU A 188 -10.28 -11.48 -0.07
CA LEU A 188 -9.93 -12.77 -0.70
C LEU A 188 -10.11 -12.77 -2.22
N LEU A 189 -10.99 -11.91 -2.73
CA LEU A 189 -11.20 -11.70 -4.15
C LEU A 189 -11.05 -10.22 -4.52
N ILE A 190 -10.72 -9.97 -5.78
CA ILE A 190 -10.73 -8.65 -6.40
C ILE A 190 -11.73 -8.68 -7.55
N ASN A 191 -12.70 -7.76 -7.56
CA ASN A 191 -13.59 -7.57 -8.70
C ASN A 191 -12.85 -6.73 -9.76
N VAL A 192 -12.56 -7.34 -10.90
CA VAL A 192 -11.81 -6.72 -12.02
C VAL A 192 -12.76 -6.11 -13.04
N ALA A 193 -13.87 -6.77 -13.33
CA ALA A 193 -14.91 -6.30 -14.23
C ALA A 193 -16.27 -6.88 -13.83
N THR A 194 -17.34 -6.43 -14.48
CA THR A 194 -18.67 -7.03 -14.31
C THR A 194 -18.57 -8.54 -14.51
N HIS A 195 -18.98 -9.29 -13.50
CA HIS A 195 -18.95 -10.77 -13.52
C HIS A 195 -17.55 -11.41 -13.59
N ARG A 196 -16.47 -10.67 -13.30
CA ARG A 196 -15.09 -11.17 -13.33
C ARG A 196 -14.35 -10.89 -12.03
N TYR A 197 -13.86 -11.97 -11.41
CA TYR A 197 -13.17 -11.90 -10.12
C TYR A 197 -11.83 -12.64 -10.22
N TYR A 198 -10.83 -12.10 -9.52
CA TYR A 198 -9.48 -12.66 -9.45
C TYR A 198 -9.05 -12.87 -8.01
N LEU A 199 -8.20 -13.87 -7.78
CA LEU A 199 -7.44 -13.94 -6.54
C LEU A 199 -6.36 -12.84 -6.54
N PRO A 200 -6.08 -12.18 -5.40
CA PRO A 200 -5.05 -11.14 -5.32
C PRO A 200 -3.69 -11.60 -5.86
N ARG A 201 -3.29 -12.85 -5.56
CA ARG A 201 -2.01 -13.44 -6.03
C ARG A 201 -1.94 -13.50 -7.55
N GLN A 202 -2.98 -13.97 -8.25
CA GLN A 202 -2.98 -14.02 -9.71
C GLN A 202 -2.91 -12.63 -10.33
N LEU A 203 -3.68 -11.69 -9.79
CA LEU A 203 -3.66 -10.33 -10.31
C LEU A 203 -2.29 -9.66 -10.11
N LYS A 204 -1.60 -9.96 -8.99
CA LYS A 204 -0.23 -9.52 -8.74
C LYS A 204 0.76 -10.12 -9.75
N ASP A 205 0.62 -11.39 -10.09
CA ASP A 205 1.50 -12.03 -11.09
C ASP A 205 1.24 -11.47 -12.49
N VAL A 206 -0.02 -11.21 -12.84
CA VAL A 206 -0.37 -10.51 -14.08
C VAL A 206 0.20 -9.08 -14.10
N ALA A 207 0.16 -8.35 -12.98
CA ALA A 207 0.76 -7.02 -12.87
C ALA A 207 2.28 -7.04 -13.11
N LYS A 208 3.01 -8.04 -12.59
CA LYS A 208 4.46 -8.22 -12.88
C LYS A 208 4.72 -8.43 -14.37
N ILE A 209 3.86 -9.20 -15.05
CA ILE A 209 3.96 -9.40 -16.52
C ILE A 209 3.76 -8.07 -17.23
N VAL A 210 2.73 -7.30 -16.86
CA VAL A 210 2.45 -5.97 -17.42
C VAL A 210 3.64 -5.03 -17.24
N GLN A 211 4.24 -4.96 -16.04
CA GLN A 211 5.42 -4.14 -15.76
C GLN A 211 6.61 -4.52 -16.66
N ARG A 212 6.91 -5.82 -16.76
CA ARG A 212 8.00 -6.31 -17.61
C ARG A 212 7.77 -5.96 -19.08
N MET A 213 6.54 -6.11 -19.57
CA MET A 213 6.19 -5.79 -20.95
C MET A 213 6.29 -4.29 -21.24
N ALA A 214 5.80 -3.45 -20.34
CA ALA A 214 5.83 -1.99 -20.48
C ALA A 214 7.28 -1.45 -20.48
N ALA A 215 8.18 -2.07 -19.74
CA ALA A 215 9.60 -1.70 -19.73
C ALA A 215 10.31 -1.97 -21.07
N SER A 216 9.81 -2.90 -21.89
CA SER A 216 10.46 -3.31 -23.15
C SER A 216 9.87 -2.63 -24.39
N ALA A 217 8.58 -2.34 -24.43
CA ALA A 217 7.89 -1.67 -25.54
C ALA A 217 6.45 -1.32 -25.16
N PRO A 218 5.74 -0.46 -25.92
CA PRO A 218 4.35 -0.10 -25.68
C PRO A 218 3.45 -1.32 -25.46
N LEU A 219 2.64 -1.28 -24.42
CA LEU A 219 1.75 -2.35 -24.03
C LEU A 219 0.46 -2.28 -24.84
N THR A 220 0.23 -3.25 -25.72
CA THR A 220 -1.02 -3.40 -26.47
C THR A 220 -1.83 -4.59 -25.96
N VAL A 221 -3.14 -4.58 -26.16
CA VAL A 221 -4.02 -5.73 -25.84
C VAL A 221 -3.56 -7.00 -26.56
N ARG A 222 -3.10 -6.88 -27.80
CA ARG A 222 -2.58 -8.01 -28.59
C ARG A 222 -1.34 -8.64 -27.94
N ARG A 223 -0.32 -7.81 -27.63
CA ARG A 223 0.90 -8.30 -26.98
C ARG A 223 0.61 -8.93 -25.63
N PHE A 224 -0.23 -8.28 -24.82
CA PHE A 224 -0.60 -8.79 -23.51
C PHE A 224 -1.30 -10.15 -23.59
N ARG A 225 -2.24 -10.29 -24.52
CA ARG A 225 -2.90 -11.57 -24.79
C ARG A 225 -1.90 -12.65 -25.22
N ASP A 226 -1.02 -12.32 -26.16
CA ASP A 226 -0.07 -13.28 -26.73
C ASP A 226 0.97 -13.75 -25.67
N GLU A 227 1.37 -12.86 -24.74
CA GLU A 227 2.28 -13.18 -23.63
C GLU A 227 1.62 -13.99 -22.50
N THR A 228 0.35 -13.68 -22.19
CA THR A 228 -0.35 -14.27 -21.03
C THR A 228 -1.20 -15.47 -21.36
N GLY A 229 -1.53 -15.69 -22.64
CA GLY A 229 -2.50 -16.70 -23.10
C GLY A 229 -3.94 -16.39 -22.75
N ILE A 230 -4.23 -15.21 -22.21
CA ILE A 230 -5.58 -14.77 -21.80
C ILE A 230 -6.41 -14.41 -23.04
N GLY A 231 -7.68 -14.80 -23.07
CA GLY A 231 -8.61 -14.44 -24.15
C GLY A 231 -8.78 -12.92 -24.28
N ARG A 232 -9.07 -12.42 -25.50
CA ARG A 232 -9.11 -10.98 -25.83
C ARG A 232 -10.00 -10.16 -24.88
N ASN A 233 -11.21 -10.62 -24.61
CA ASN A 233 -12.15 -9.87 -23.76
C ASN A 233 -11.63 -9.75 -22.32
N VAL A 234 -11.11 -10.85 -21.78
CA VAL A 234 -10.51 -10.87 -20.44
C VAL A 234 -9.26 -9.98 -20.38
N ALA A 235 -8.44 -9.98 -21.43
CA ALA A 235 -7.28 -9.10 -21.53
C ALA A 235 -7.66 -7.61 -21.49
N ILE A 236 -8.77 -7.24 -22.17
CA ILE A 236 -9.30 -5.87 -22.12
C ILE A 236 -9.76 -5.53 -20.72
N GLU A 237 -10.60 -6.37 -20.09
CA GLU A 237 -11.10 -6.18 -18.73
C GLU A 237 -9.98 -5.98 -17.71
N VAL A 238 -8.94 -6.79 -17.76
CA VAL A 238 -7.78 -6.70 -16.84
C VAL A 238 -6.99 -5.41 -17.07
N LEU A 239 -6.73 -5.04 -18.32
CA LEU A 239 -6.01 -3.81 -18.62
C LEU A 239 -6.81 -2.56 -18.27
N GLU A 240 -8.13 -2.55 -18.45
CA GLU A 240 -9.01 -1.46 -18.02
C GLU A 240 -9.05 -1.34 -16.49
N TYR A 241 -9.02 -2.47 -15.78
CA TYR A 241 -8.86 -2.46 -14.33
C TYR A 241 -7.54 -1.80 -13.92
N PHE A 242 -6.42 -2.14 -14.54
CA PHE A 242 -5.13 -1.52 -14.25
C PHE A 242 -5.10 -0.02 -14.59
N ASP A 243 -5.75 0.39 -15.68
CA ASP A 243 -5.92 1.80 -16.00
C ASP A 243 -6.73 2.54 -14.91
N SER A 244 -7.82 1.94 -14.44
CA SER A 244 -8.68 2.50 -13.38
C SER A 244 -7.96 2.66 -12.04
N LYS A 245 -6.93 1.82 -11.79
CA LYS A 245 -6.09 1.88 -10.58
C LYS A 245 -4.84 2.75 -10.75
N GLY A 246 -4.66 3.37 -11.92
CA GLY A 246 -3.50 4.20 -12.23
C GLY A 246 -2.20 3.40 -12.41
N PHE A 247 -2.29 2.07 -12.50
CA PHE A 247 -1.14 1.19 -12.71
C PHE A 247 -0.65 1.25 -14.16
N THR A 248 -1.58 1.36 -15.11
CA THR A 248 -1.32 1.67 -16.51
C THR A 248 -2.10 2.91 -16.93
N ARG A 249 -1.72 3.50 -18.07
CA ARG A 249 -2.44 4.64 -18.65
C ARG A 249 -2.60 4.44 -20.14
N ARG A 250 -3.83 4.42 -20.60
CA ARG A 250 -4.15 4.31 -22.02
C ARG A 250 -3.71 5.56 -22.80
N GLN A 251 -2.99 5.37 -23.90
CA GLN A 251 -2.61 6.39 -24.87
C GLN A 251 -3.00 5.89 -26.27
N GLY A 252 -4.19 6.27 -26.76
CA GLY A 252 -4.71 5.74 -28.02
C GLY A 252 -4.99 4.24 -27.93
N ASN A 253 -4.27 3.43 -28.73
CA ASN A 253 -4.36 1.96 -28.71
C ASN A 253 -3.35 1.28 -27.78
N ASP A 254 -2.42 2.04 -27.18
CA ASP A 254 -1.34 1.57 -26.34
C ASP A 254 -1.56 1.95 -24.86
N ARG A 255 -0.77 1.34 -23.98
CA ARG A 255 -0.70 1.61 -22.53
C ARG A 255 0.73 1.68 -22.05
#